data_a727ee9d17a9dc2b7c3880bcae967f30
#
_entry.id   a727ee9d17a9dc2b7c3880bcae967f30
#
_cell.length_a   1.000
_cell.length_b   1.000
_cell.length_c   1.000
_cell.angle_alpha   90.00
_cell.angle_beta   90.00
_cell.angle_gamma   90.00
#
_symmetry.space_group_name_H-M   'P 1'
#
loop_
_entity.id
_entity.type
_entity.pdbx_description
1 polymer ?
#
loop_
_entity_poly.entity_id
_entity_poly.type
_entity_poly.pdbx_seq_one_letter_code
_entity_poly.pdbx_strand_id
1 'polypeptide(L)'
;MSARLMGMAFKTGIPRGQRFVLVKLCDCANDEGLCYPSQETLAEDTGFAETAVRQHIKWLKDNNFIKSARRQRGRERKSDIYRINVALLEKCYAEAAKRKAARQAKMWEEPLDYEPSDFEPSDFEPSDFEPSDYEPSDYEPSDYEPSDYE
;
A
#
# COMPACT_ATOMS: atom_id res chain seq x y z
N MET A 1 -4.45 -4.93 -11.14
CA MET A 1 -4.81 -4.29 -9.87
C MET A 1 -5.79 -5.16 -9.10
N SER A 2 -5.42 -5.64 -7.94
CA SER A 2 -6.30 -6.47 -7.10
C SER A 2 -6.45 -5.85 -5.71
N ALA A 3 -7.52 -5.12 -5.51
CA ALA A 3 -7.85 -4.49 -4.22
C ALA A 3 -7.98 -5.52 -3.08
N ARG A 4 -8.46 -6.72 -3.41
CA ARG A 4 -8.55 -7.84 -2.47
C ARG A 4 -7.17 -8.25 -1.96
N LEU A 5 -6.21 -8.45 -2.86
CA LEU A 5 -4.85 -8.83 -2.49
C LEU A 5 -4.14 -7.73 -1.72
N MET A 6 -4.33 -6.48 -2.11
CA MET A 6 -3.81 -5.32 -1.37
C MET A 6 -4.34 -5.29 0.07
N GLY A 7 -5.64 -5.45 0.25
CA GLY A 7 -6.27 -5.50 1.57
C GLY A 7 -5.70 -6.61 2.46
N MET A 8 -5.46 -7.78 1.90
CA MET A 8 -4.82 -8.89 2.61
C MET A 8 -3.34 -8.61 2.93
N ALA A 9 -2.61 -8.00 2.01
CA ALA A 9 -1.20 -7.65 2.20
C ALA A 9 -0.99 -6.67 3.36
N PHE A 10 -1.88 -5.71 3.53
CA PHE A 10 -1.85 -4.78 4.67
C PHE A 10 -2.02 -5.48 6.03
N LYS A 11 -2.67 -6.63 6.07
CA LYS A 11 -2.94 -7.39 7.30
C LYS A 11 -1.85 -8.41 7.62
N THR A 12 -0.84 -8.56 6.78
CA THR A 12 0.32 -9.38 7.10
C THR A 12 1.12 -8.77 8.26
N GLY A 13 1.60 -9.59 9.17
CA GLY A 13 2.40 -9.14 10.32
C GLY A 13 3.88 -8.93 10.00
N ILE A 14 4.25 -8.77 8.74
CA ILE A 14 5.65 -8.63 8.29
C ILE A 14 6.17 -7.21 8.50
N PRO A 15 7.50 -7.01 8.51
CA PRO A 15 8.09 -5.68 8.65
C PRO A 15 7.56 -4.68 7.61
N ARG A 16 7.50 -3.42 7.97
CA ARG A 16 6.87 -2.36 7.18
C ARG A 16 7.43 -2.18 5.77
N GLY A 17 8.75 -2.29 5.59
CA GLY A 17 9.38 -2.13 4.29
C GLY A 17 9.00 -3.25 3.32
N GLN A 18 9.07 -4.48 3.79
CA GLN A 18 8.65 -5.66 3.04
C GLN A 18 7.15 -5.66 2.77
N ARG A 19 6.36 -5.24 3.74
CA ARG A 19 4.90 -5.08 3.59
C ARG A 19 4.56 -4.09 2.51
N PHE A 20 5.22 -2.95 2.47
CA PHE A 20 4.96 -1.91 1.49
C PHE A 20 5.29 -2.38 0.06
N VAL A 21 6.42 -3.06 -0.12
CA VAL A 21 6.76 -3.68 -1.42
C VAL A 21 5.73 -4.75 -1.81
N LEU A 22 5.30 -5.58 -0.86
CA LEU A 22 4.26 -6.59 -1.11
C LEU A 22 2.93 -5.95 -1.53
N VAL A 23 2.51 -4.89 -0.87
CA VAL A 23 1.29 -4.13 -1.23
C VAL A 23 1.41 -3.57 -2.65
N LYS A 24 2.58 -3.04 -3.01
CA LYS A 24 2.80 -2.54 -4.38
C LYS A 24 2.78 -3.67 -5.41
N LEU A 25 3.32 -4.81 -5.10
CA LEU A 25 3.21 -6.00 -5.96
C LEU A 25 1.74 -6.41 -6.15
N CYS A 26 0.94 -6.38 -5.08
CA CYS A 26 -0.50 -6.65 -5.15
C CYS A 26 -1.26 -5.61 -5.98
N ASP A 27 -0.84 -4.35 -5.94
CA ASP A 27 -1.38 -3.29 -6.79
C ASP A 27 -1.14 -3.56 -8.27
N CYS A 28 0.03 -4.05 -8.63
CA CYS A 28 0.38 -4.41 -10.00
C CYS A 28 -0.18 -5.77 -10.44
N ALA A 29 -0.62 -6.61 -9.50
CA ALA A 29 -1.05 -7.97 -9.75
C ALA A 29 -2.48 -8.05 -10.27
N ASN A 30 -2.75 -9.11 -11.06
CA ASN A 30 -4.12 -9.54 -11.32
C ASN A 30 -4.69 -10.34 -10.13
N ASP A 31 -5.93 -10.80 -10.23
CA ASP A 31 -6.58 -11.56 -9.15
C ASP A 31 -5.93 -12.92 -8.87
N GLU A 32 -5.16 -13.45 -9.81
CA GLU A 32 -4.37 -14.67 -9.66
C GLU A 32 -3.03 -14.45 -8.95
N GLY A 33 -2.66 -13.20 -8.73
CA GLY A 33 -1.41 -12.82 -8.07
C GLY A 33 -0.20 -12.73 -9.00
N LEU A 34 -0.40 -12.64 -10.30
CA LEU A 34 0.68 -12.47 -11.28
C LEU A 34 0.94 -10.99 -11.53
N CYS A 35 2.20 -10.59 -11.40
CA CYS A 35 2.65 -9.23 -11.73
C CYS A 35 4.08 -9.24 -12.28
N TYR A 36 4.43 -8.22 -13.03
CA TYR A 36 5.75 -8.11 -13.66
C TYR A 36 6.28 -6.67 -13.65
N PRO A 37 6.23 -5.97 -12.51
CA PRO A 37 6.83 -4.64 -12.41
C PRO A 37 8.35 -4.74 -12.50
N SER A 38 8.99 -3.74 -13.09
CA SER A 38 10.44 -3.62 -13.01
C SER A 38 10.88 -3.19 -11.61
N GLN A 39 12.14 -3.46 -11.26
CA GLN A 39 12.68 -2.99 -9.98
C GLN A 39 12.75 -1.46 -9.92
N GLU A 40 12.96 -0.82 -11.05
CA GLU A 40 12.92 0.63 -11.20
C GLU A 40 11.52 1.19 -10.88
N THR A 41 10.47 0.59 -11.44
CA THR A 41 9.08 0.97 -11.14
C THR A 41 8.76 0.78 -9.65
N LEU A 42 9.19 -0.32 -9.05
CA LEU A 42 9.01 -0.55 -7.61
C LEU A 42 9.73 0.49 -6.77
N ALA A 43 10.95 0.87 -7.16
CA ALA A 43 11.72 1.89 -6.46
C ALA A 43 11.06 3.27 -6.56
N GLU A 44 10.60 3.66 -7.73
CA GLU A 44 9.87 4.90 -7.95
C GLU A 44 8.58 4.99 -7.12
N ASP A 45 7.75 3.96 -7.20
CA ASP A 45 6.42 3.98 -6.60
C ASP A 45 6.46 3.80 -5.07
N THR A 46 7.46 3.10 -4.54
CA THR A 46 7.62 2.92 -3.09
C THR A 46 8.48 3.97 -2.43
N GLY A 47 9.29 4.70 -3.20
CA GLY A 47 10.27 5.65 -2.67
C GLY A 47 11.52 5.00 -2.08
N PHE A 48 11.67 3.68 -2.19
CA PHE A 48 12.89 2.98 -1.77
C PHE A 48 13.96 3.05 -2.86
N ALA A 49 15.23 3.01 -2.45
CA ALA A 49 16.32 2.77 -3.39
C ALA A 49 16.20 1.36 -4.00
N GLU A 50 16.67 1.17 -5.23
CA GLU A 50 16.64 -0.13 -5.90
C GLU A 50 17.30 -1.25 -5.08
N THR A 51 18.37 -0.92 -4.38
CA THR A 51 19.05 -1.87 -3.48
C THR A 51 18.15 -2.34 -2.35
N ALA A 52 17.40 -1.43 -1.74
CA ALA A 52 16.42 -1.75 -0.70
C ALA A 52 15.26 -2.60 -1.26
N VAL A 53 14.77 -2.26 -2.45
CA VAL A 53 13.73 -3.05 -3.14
C VAL A 53 14.20 -4.49 -3.38
N ARG A 54 15.43 -4.67 -3.85
CA ARG A 54 16.02 -6.01 -4.05
C ARG A 54 16.10 -6.81 -2.75
N GLN A 55 16.51 -6.17 -1.67
CA GLN A 55 16.56 -6.80 -0.35
C GLN A 55 15.17 -7.20 0.16
N HIS A 56 14.19 -6.34 0.01
CA HIS A 56 12.81 -6.62 0.40
C HIS A 56 12.20 -7.74 -0.44
N ILE A 57 12.45 -7.77 -1.74
CA ILE A 57 12.02 -8.85 -2.64
C ILE A 57 12.66 -10.18 -2.23
N LYS A 58 13.95 -10.18 -1.94
CA LYS A 58 14.66 -11.37 -1.46
C LYS A 58 14.06 -11.91 -0.17
N TRP A 59 13.78 -11.02 0.77
CA TRP A 59 13.15 -11.38 2.03
C TRP A 59 11.75 -12.01 1.81
N LEU A 60 10.95 -11.41 0.93
CA LEU A 60 9.62 -11.93 0.58
C LEU A 60 9.70 -13.31 -0.09
N LYS A 61 10.69 -13.54 -0.94
CA LYS A 61 10.95 -14.86 -1.54
C LYS A 61 11.35 -15.90 -0.50
N ASP A 62 12.27 -15.54 0.38
CA ASP A 62 12.78 -16.43 1.44
C ASP A 62 11.69 -16.83 2.43
N ASN A 63 10.70 -15.98 2.64
CA ASN A 63 9.54 -16.22 3.51
C ASN A 63 8.29 -16.72 2.76
N ASN A 64 8.42 -17.13 1.52
CA ASN A 64 7.37 -17.73 0.70
C ASN A 64 6.17 -16.82 0.37
N PHE A 65 6.28 -15.52 0.51
CA PHE A 65 5.23 -14.58 0.13
C PHE A 65 5.12 -14.41 -1.37
N ILE A 66 6.23 -14.50 -2.08
CA ILE A 66 6.29 -14.39 -3.53
C ILE A 66 7.22 -15.44 -4.12
N LYS A 67 6.99 -15.75 -5.39
CA LYS A 67 7.93 -16.47 -6.26
C LYS A 67 8.29 -15.59 -7.43
N SER A 68 9.51 -15.69 -7.94
CA SER A 68 9.93 -14.97 -9.12
C SER A 68 10.46 -15.91 -10.18
N ALA A 69 10.17 -15.60 -11.43
CA ALA A 69 10.73 -16.26 -12.59
C ALA A 69 11.36 -15.20 -13.51
N ARG A 70 12.54 -15.50 -14.01
CA ARG A 70 13.19 -14.64 -15.01
C ARG A 70 12.46 -14.78 -16.34
N ARG A 71 12.12 -13.64 -16.92
CA ARG A 71 11.56 -13.57 -18.26
C ARG A 71 12.66 -13.21 -19.24
N GLN A 72 13.13 -14.21 -19.95
CA GLN A 72 14.14 -14.03 -20.99
C GLN A 72 13.52 -14.30 -22.37
N ARG A 73 13.53 -13.32 -23.24
CA ARG A 73 13.10 -13.47 -24.61
C ARG A 73 14.20 -12.90 -25.54
N GLY A 74 15.05 -13.81 -26.02
CA GLY A 74 16.18 -13.42 -26.85
C GLY A 74 17.28 -12.68 -26.07
N ARG A 75 17.86 -11.64 -26.65
CA ARG A 75 18.89 -10.78 -26.03
C ARG A 75 18.32 -9.70 -25.10
N GLU A 76 17.02 -9.47 -25.13
CA GLU A 76 16.39 -8.44 -24.31
C GLU A 76 16.07 -8.96 -22.92
N ARG A 77 16.58 -8.25 -21.90
CA ARG A 77 16.29 -8.50 -20.51
C ARG A 77 14.94 -7.87 -20.17
N LYS A 78 13.91 -8.69 -20.05
CA LYS A 78 12.59 -8.24 -19.57
C LYS A 78 12.49 -8.32 -18.07
N SER A 79 11.55 -7.54 -17.51
CA SER A 79 11.22 -7.57 -16.08
C SER A 79 10.88 -8.98 -15.62
N ASP A 80 11.29 -9.32 -14.39
CA ASP A 80 10.95 -10.59 -13.79
C ASP A 80 9.43 -10.71 -13.58
N ILE A 81 8.91 -11.93 -13.65
CA ILE A 81 7.53 -12.21 -13.29
C ILE A 81 7.48 -12.59 -11.82
N TYR A 82 6.63 -11.94 -11.06
CA TYR A 82 6.36 -12.27 -9.67
C TYR A 82 5.00 -12.91 -9.53
N ARG A 83 4.95 -13.98 -8.74
CA ARG A 83 3.71 -14.64 -8.36
C ARG A 83 3.52 -14.52 -6.86
N ILE A 84 2.45 -13.89 -6.45
CA ILE A 84 2.10 -13.71 -5.05
C ILE A 84 1.48 -15.00 -4.51
N ASN A 85 1.89 -15.42 -3.33
CA ASN A 85 1.32 -16.56 -2.64
C ASN A 85 -0.02 -16.16 -1.99
N VAL A 86 -1.09 -16.26 -2.76
CA VAL A 86 -2.44 -15.88 -2.33
C VAL A 86 -2.90 -16.69 -1.11
N ALA A 87 -2.59 -17.99 -1.08
CA ALA A 87 -2.95 -18.86 0.04
C ALA A 87 -2.33 -18.40 1.36
N LEU A 88 -1.06 -17.97 1.34
CA LEU A 88 -0.39 -17.43 2.52
C LEU A 88 -1.00 -16.09 2.95
N LEU A 89 -1.36 -15.23 2.00
CA LEU A 89 -2.06 -13.96 2.30
C LEU A 89 -3.43 -14.21 2.94
N GLU A 90 -4.18 -15.16 2.45
CA GLU A 90 -5.48 -15.55 3.03
C GLU A 90 -5.33 -16.07 4.46
N LYS A 91 -4.31 -16.88 4.71
CA LYS A 91 -3.99 -17.37 6.05
C LYS A 91 -3.64 -16.22 7.01
N CYS A 92 -2.77 -15.32 6.60
CA CYS A 92 -2.40 -14.13 7.39
C CYS A 92 -3.62 -13.24 7.67
N TYR A 93 -4.48 -13.07 6.69
CA TYR A 93 -5.73 -12.31 6.85
C TYR A 93 -6.67 -12.93 7.87
N ALA A 94 -6.87 -14.25 7.82
CA ALA A 94 -7.70 -14.98 8.77
C ALA A 94 -7.14 -14.88 10.21
N GLU A 95 -5.82 -15.00 10.37
CA GLU A 95 -5.16 -14.84 11.68
C GLU A 95 -5.29 -13.41 12.22
N ALA A 96 -5.18 -12.40 11.35
CA ALA A 96 -5.37 -11.01 11.73
C ALA A 96 -6.82 -10.73 12.15
N ALA A 97 -7.80 -11.31 11.46
CA ALA A 97 -9.22 -11.22 11.82
C ALA A 97 -9.50 -11.83 13.20
N LYS A 98 -8.91 -13.00 13.50
CA LYS A 98 -9.01 -13.64 14.82
C LYS A 98 -8.42 -12.76 15.92
N ARG A 99 -7.24 -12.17 15.69
CA ARG A 99 -6.59 -11.25 16.64
C ARG A 99 -7.44 -10.00 16.90
N LYS A 100 -8.04 -9.46 15.85
CA LYS A 100 -8.94 -8.31 15.95
C LYS A 100 -10.19 -8.64 16.76
N ALA A 101 -10.83 -9.78 16.49
CA ALA A 101 -12.01 -10.25 17.22
C ALA A 101 -11.69 -10.48 18.72
N ALA A 102 -10.56 -11.09 19.04
CA ALA A 102 -10.11 -11.31 20.40
C ALA A 102 -9.85 -9.97 21.14
N ARG A 103 -9.28 -8.99 20.47
CA ARG A 103 -9.06 -7.65 21.02
C ARG A 103 -10.37 -6.93 21.28
N GLN A 104 -11.33 -7.02 20.36
CA GLN A 104 -12.66 -6.42 20.55
C GLN A 104 -13.42 -7.07 21.70
N ALA A 105 -13.36 -8.40 21.85
CA ALA A 105 -13.98 -9.10 22.95
C ALA A 105 -13.44 -8.60 24.32
N LYS A 106 -12.13 -8.40 24.44
CA LYS A 106 -11.52 -7.82 25.64
C LYS A 106 -11.97 -6.40 25.93
N MET A 107 -12.15 -5.59 24.89
CA MET A 107 -12.64 -4.20 25.06
C MET A 107 -14.04 -4.14 25.64
N TRP A 108 -14.89 -5.15 25.39
CA TRP A 108 -16.25 -5.20 25.95
C TRP A 108 -16.28 -5.78 27.39
N GLU A 109 -15.22 -6.49 27.81
CA GLU A 109 -15.08 -7.03 29.16
C GLU A 109 -14.52 -6.01 30.13
N GLU A 110 -13.74 -5.03 29.67
CA GLU A 110 -13.27 -3.92 30.49
C GLU A 110 -14.32 -2.82 30.51
N PRO A 111 -14.77 -2.36 31.69
CA PRO A 111 -15.65 -1.21 31.77
C PRO A 111 -14.93 -0.01 31.12
N LEU A 112 -15.59 0.63 30.20
CA LEU A 112 -15.11 1.88 29.63
C LEU A 112 -15.03 2.92 30.76
N ASP A 113 -13.82 3.17 31.24
CA ASP A 113 -13.50 4.33 32.08
C ASP A 113 -13.55 5.63 31.24
N TYR A 114 -14.50 5.67 30.31
CA TYR A 114 -14.75 6.85 29.50
C TYR A 114 -15.90 7.65 30.11
N GLU A 115 -15.53 8.69 30.83
CA GLU A 115 -16.49 9.72 31.19
C GLU A 115 -16.70 10.67 29.99
N PRO A 116 -17.96 10.85 29.50
CA PRO A 116 -18.23 11.75 28.37
C PRO A 116 -17.81 13.19 28.61
N SER A 117 -17.44 13.54 29.86
CA SER A 117 -16.96 14.85 30.24
C SER A 117 -15.51 15.13 29.87
N ASP A 118 -14.73 14.09 29.50
CA ASP A 118 -13.31 14.26 29.15
C ASP A 118 -13.11 14.69 27.68
N PHE A 119 -14.18 14.70 26.90
CA PHE A 119 -14.19 15.24 25.55
C PHE A 119 -14.79 16.63 25.56
N GLU A 120 -13.98 17.64 25.81
CA GLU A 120 -14.41 19.03 25.61
C GLU A 120 -14.35 19.37 24.14
N PRO A 121 -15.49 19.83 23.53
CA PRO A 121 -15.50 20.26 22.13
C PRO A 121 -14.67 21.52 21.88
N SER A 122 -14.08 22.10 22.93
CA SER A 122 -13.18 23.26 22.86
C SER A 122 -11.75 22.91 22.43
N ASP A 123 -11.35 21.62 22.46
CA ASP A 123 -10.01 21.19 22.01
C ASP A 123 -9.89 21.16 20.48
N PHE A 124 -11.01 21.32 19.79
CA PHE A 124 -11.04 21.52 18.34
C PHE A 124 -11.35 22.98 18.02
N GLU A 125 -10.32 23.82 18.05
CA GLU A 125 -10.46 25.18 17.57
C GLU A 125 -10.48 25.20 16.04
N PRO A 126 -11.57 25.68 15.42
CA PRO A 126 -11.62 25.81 13.95
C PRO A 126 -10.73 26.94 13.42
N SER A 127 -9.95 27.59 14.30
CA SER A 127 -9.05 28.68 13.96
C SER A 127 -7.71 28.24 13.37
N ASP A 128 -7.35 26.94 13.48
CA ASP A 128 -6.11 26.43 12.88
C ASP A 128 -6.25 26.15 11.37
N PHE A 129 -7.44 26.29 10.84
CA PHE A 129 -7.68 26.24 9.39
C PHE A 129 -8.00 27.63 8.88
N GLU A 130 -6.98 28.44 8.61
CA GLU A 130 -7.17 29.68 7.88
C GLU A 130 -7.34 29.39 6.38
N PRO A 131 -8.51 29.69 5.78
CA PRO A 131 -8.71 29.52 4.35
C PRO A 131 -7.93 30.51 3.49
N SER A 132 -7.06 31.34 4.10
CA SER A 132 -6.32 32.37 3.41
C SER A 132 -5.05 31.88 2.70
N ASP A 133 -4.62 30.63 2.96
CA ASP A 133 -3.43 30.08 2.30
C ASP A 133 -3.71 29.48 0.92
N TYR A 134 -4.97 29.47 0.52
CA TYR A 134 -5.35 29.08 -0.83
C TYR A 134 -5.75 30.31 -1.64
N GLU A 135 -4.78 30.98 -2.23
CA GLU A 135 -5.07 32.01 -3.23
C GLU A 135 -5.34 31.31 -4.58
N PRO A 136 -6.56 31.42 -5.12
CA PRO A 136 -6.89 30.82 -6.42
C PRO A 136 -6.29 31.61 -7.60
N SER A 137 -5.39 32.55 -7.35
CA SER A 137 -4.83 33.43 -8.37
C SER A 137 -3.67 32.84 -9.15
N ASP A 138 -3.12 31.70 -8.73
CA ASP A 138 -1.98 31.09 -9.43
C ASP A 138 -2.39 30.17 -10.61
N TYR A 139 -3.69 30.05 -10.87
CA TYR A 139 -4.18 29.35 -12.04
C TYR A 139 -4.68 30.36 -13.08
N GLU A 140 -3.79 30.88 -13.89
CA GLU A 140 -4.18 31.62 -15.10
C GLU A 140 -4.55 30.62 -16.20
N PRO A 141 -5.82 30.60 -16.65
CA PRO A 141 -6.24 29.71 -17.74
C PRO A 141 -5.78 30.17 -19.14
N SER A 142 -4.83 31.09 -19.22
CA SER A 142 -4.44 31.73 -20.49
C SER A 142 -3.40 30.96 -21.30
N ASP A 143 -2.83 29.86 -20.77
CA ASP A 143 -1.79 29.14 -21.50
C ASP A 143 -2.29 27.94 -22.31
N TYR A 144 -3.63 27.75 -22.38
CA TYR A 144 -4.20 26.76 -23.28
C TYR A 144 -4.76 27.46 -24.52
N GLU A 145 -3.88 27.78 -25.46
CA GLU A 145 -4.32 28.04 -26.83
C GLU A 145 -4.66 26.70 -27.47
N PRO A 146 -5.92 26.50 -27.91
CA PRO A 146 -6.21 25.38 -28.76
C PRO A 146 -5.48 25.61 -30.06
N SER A 147 -4.37 24.91 -30.23
CA SER A 147 -3.69 24.88 -31.55
C SER A 147 -4.65 24.36 -32.60
N ASP A 148 -4.85 25.18 -33.62
CA ASP A 148 -5.64 24.89 -34.79
C ASP A 148 -5.29 23.51 -35.38
N TYR A 149 -6.16 22.54 -35.09
CA TYR A 149 -6.23 21.35 -35.90
C TYR A 149 -7.18 21.63 -37.08
N GLU A 150 -6.61 22.10 -38.15
CA GLU A 150 -7.26 21.95 -39.44
C GLU A 150 -6.97 20.56 -40.01
#